data_d6eb25c9dfb083fa21d3601a5fb05d72
#
_entry.id   d6eb25c9dfb083fa21d3601a5fb05d72
#
_cell.length_a   1.000
_cell.length_b   1.000
_cell.length_c   1.000
_cell.angle_alpha   90.00
_cell.angle_beta   90.00
_cell.angle_gamma   90.00
#
_symmetry.space_group_name_H-M   'P 1'
#
loop_
_entity.id
_entity.type
_entity.pdbx_description
1 polymer ?
#
loop_
_entity_poly.entity_id
_entity_poly.type
_entity_poly.pdbx_seq_one_letter_code
_entity_poly.pdbx_strand_id
1 'polypeptide(L)'
;MRPPETQAPTLPVLDSDDDDTPTNPENPLQALDQLRERMERVAAEYADGKLNRAQFNAIYGKLSEQRAIIEKLRQRDPNNPAWKTVVENVNTRFLREHFQARLLYYLVYQHGKPTPLMMGGTQQPNMERIAQVLQQLWSMKSRPRSGLARKDMGNGQWLVLAVGEFSLTVALYMLEPSVQQMNLVRDLQADFERANSASLHQGTRSLDRFVFPQRALTEQ
;
A
#
# COMPACT_ATOMS: atom_id res chain seq x y z
N MET A 1 18.06 14.92 -40.40
CA MET A 1 18.45 15.06 -39.00
C MET A 1 17.23 14.74 -38.16
N ARG A 2 17.12 13.52 -37.59
CA ARG A 2 16.05 13.15 -36.69
C ARG A 2 16.38 13.68 -35.29
N PRO A 3 15.41 14.21 -34.52
CA PRO A 3 15.62 14.59 -33.13
C PRO A 3 15.81 13.33 -32.27
N PRO A 4 16.58 13.42 -31.17
CA PRO A 4 16.81 12.27 -30.29
C PRO A 4 15.51 11.88 -29.57
N GLU A 5 15.19 10.59 -29.58
CA GLU A 5 14.14 9.98 -28.78
C GLU A 5 14.49 10.14 -27.29
N THR A 6 13.67 10.93 -26.61
CA THR A 6 13.72 11.04 -25.14
C THR A 6 13.16 9.74 -24.58
N GLN A 7 14.02 8.86 -24.08
CA GLN A 7 13.62 7.69 -23.31
C GLN A 7 12.88 8.17 -22.06
N ALA A 8 11.60 7.78 -21.94
CA ALA A 8 10.83 7.93 -20.72
C ALA A 8 11.53 7.18 -19.57
N PRO A 9 11.55 7.72 -18.35
CA PRO A 9 12.13 7.02 -17.21
C PRO A 9 11.32 5.74 -16.97
N THR A 10 11.98 4.60 -17.12
CA THR A 10 11.48 3.28 -16.73
C THR A 10 11.31 3.32 -15.22
N LEU A 11 10.08 3.36 -14.73
CA LEU A 11 9.78 3.14 -13.32
C LEU A 11 10.30 1.76 -12.92
N PRO A 12 10.87 1.62 -11.71
CA PRO A 12 11.30 0.31 -11.26
C PRO A 12 10.06 -0.60 -11.22
N VAL A 13 10.08 -1.61 -12.08
CA VAL A 13 9.24 -2.79 -11.91
C VAL A 13 9.54 -3.25 -10.48
N LEU A 14 8.53 -3.25 -9.63
CA LEU A 14 8.59 -3.92 -8.33
C LEU A 14 8.83 -5.41 -8.68
N ASP A 15 10.10 -5.79 -8.73
CA ASP A 15 10.50 -7.18 -8.68
C ASP A 15 9.94 -7.73 -7.36
N SER A 16 8.71 -8.20 -7.44
CA SER A 16 8.23 -9.18 -6.51
C SER A 16 9.08 -10.42 -6.78
N ASP A 17 10.19 -10.52 -6.07
CA ASP A 17 10.92 -11.77 -5.90
C ASP A 17 9.93 -12.76 -5.25
N ASP A 18 9.05 -13.30 -6.09
CA ASP A 18 8.23 -14.47 -5.83
C ASP A 18 9.17 -15.69 -5.82
N ASP A 19 10.12 -15.70 -4.87
CA ASP A 19 10.89 -16.88 -4.49
C ASP A 19 10.03 -17.84 -3.66
N ASP A 20 8.77 -18.03 -4.08
CA ASP A 20 7.87 -19.09 -3.66
C ASP A 20 8.15 -20.38 -4.46
N THR A 21 9.37 -20.54 -5.03
CA THR A 21 9.78 -21.82 -5.57
C THR A 21 9.83 -22.83 -4.42
N PRO A 22 8.96 -23.84 -4.42
CA PRO A 22 8.97 -24.87 -3.38
C PRO A 22 10.26 -25.66 -3.51
N THR A 23 11.28 -25.30 -2.76
CA THR A 23 12.40 -26.21 -2.50
C THR A 23 11.81 -27.38 -1.75
N ASN A 24 11.76 -28.53 -2.41
CA ASN A 24 11.15 -29.74 -1.84
C ASN A 24 12.05 -30.22 -0.70
N PRO A 25 11.68 -30.05 0.58
CA PRO A 25 12.55 -30.43 1.70
C PRO A 25 12.67 -31.97 1.76
N GLU A 26 13.87 -32.46 2.07
CA GLU A 26 14.14 -33.89 2.13
C GLU A 26 13.67 -34.52 3.45
N ASN A 27 13.58 -33.72 4.51
CA ASN A 27 13.20 -34.15 5.85
C ASN A 27 12.43 -33.07 6.61
N PRO A 28 11.73 -33.46 7.74
CA PRO A 28 10.93 -32.51 8.51
C PRO A 28 11.72 -31.34 9.14
N LEU A 29 13.00 -31.54 9.46
CA LEU A 29 13.83 -30.47 10.04
C LEU A 29 14.11 -29.39 9.01
N GLN A 30 14.49 -29.80 7.81
CA GLN A 30 14.71 -28.87 6.70
C GLN A 30 13.41 -28.10 6.35
N ALA A 31 12.25 -28.78 6.41
CA ALA A 31 10.96 -28.12 6.23
C ALA A 31 10.68 -27.04 7.29
N LEU A 32 11.01 -27.32 8.55
CA LEU A 32 10.88 -26.37 9.66
C LEU A 32 11.83 -25.17 9.49
N ASP A 33 13.06 -25.40 9.06
CA ASP A 33 14.04 -24.33 8.80
C ASP A 33 13.57 -23.43 7.66
N GLN A 34 13.09 -24.00 6.54
CA GLN A 34 12.51 -23.24 5.44
C GLN A 34 11.30 -22.39 5.87
N LEU A 35 10.40 -22.96 6.69
CA LEU A 35 9.26 -22.21 7.23
C LEU A 35 9.72 -21.05 8.12
N ARG A 36 10.76 -21.27 8.92
CA ARG A 36 11.33 -20.20 9.77
C ARG A 36 11.88 -19.06 8.90
N GLU A 37 12.68 -19.37 7.88
CA GLU A 37 13.23 -18.37 6.94
C GLU A 37 12.12 -17.58 6.23
N ARG A 38 11.03 -18.25 5.82
CA ARG A 38 9.87 -17.59 5.24
C ARG A 38 9.17 -16.66 6.23
N MET A 39 8.99 -17.10 7.47
CA MET A 39 8.41 -16.27 8.54
C MET A 39 9.27 -15.03 8.81
N GLU A 40 10.59 -15.18 8.84
CA GLU A 40 11.55 -14.08 9.00
C GLU A 40 11.46 -13.08 7.83
N ARG A 41 11.38 -13.57 6.58
CA ARG A 41 11.17 -12.70 5.40
C ARG A 41 9.86 -11.92 5.48
N VAL A 42 8.75 -12.58 5.79
CA VAL A 42 7.44 -11.93 5.94
C VAL A 42 7.45 -10.88 7.05
N ALA A 43 8.16 -11.14 8.16
CA ALA A 43 8.34 -10.18 9.24
C ALA A 43 9.18 -8.97 8.79
N ALA A 44 10.24 -9.19 8.01
CA ALA A 44 11.05 -8.12 7.42
C ALA A 44 10.24 -7.27 6.43
N GLU A 45 9.48 -7.89 5.53
CA GLU A 45 8.61 -7.18 4.59
C GLU A 45 7.56 -6.31 5.31
N TYR A 46 7.00 -6.80 6.41
CA TYR A 46 6.09 -6.02 7.24
C TYR A 46 6.79 -4.85 7.92
N ALA A 47 8.00 -5.07 8.47
CA ALA A 47 8.82 -4.04 9.09
C ALA A 47 9.22 -2.96 8.08
N ASP A 48 9.52 -3.34 6.82
CA ASP A 48 9.80 -2.44 5.71
C ASP A 48 8.54 -1.72 5.18
N GLY A 49 7.36 -2.07 5.69
CA GLY A 49 6.10 -1.48 5.29
C GLY A 49 5.58 -1.93 3.92
N LYS A 50 6.12 -3.00 3.35
CA LYS A 50 5.66 -3.59 2.08
C LYS A 50 4.32 -4.28 2.23
N LEU A 51 4.10 -4.93 3.37
CA LEU A 51 2.83 -5.59 3.73
C LEU A 51 2.02 -4.71 4.66
N ASN A 52 0.70 -4.77 4.53
CA ASN A 52 -0.19 -4.23 5.54
C ASN A 52 -0.40 -5.27 6.67
N ARG A 53 -1.03 -4.82 7.77
CA ARG A 53 -1.26 -5.68 8.94
C ARG A 53 -2.10 -6.91 8.62
N ALA A 54 -3.10 -6.80 7.76
CA ALA A 54 -3.97 -7.93 7.41
C ALA A 54 -3.21 -8.97 6.58
N GLN A 55 -2.41 -8.55 5.60
CA GLN A 55 -1.52 -9.43 4.84
C GLN A 55 -0.53 -10.15 5.75
N PHE A 56 0.17 -9.39 6.61
CA PHE A 56 1.11 -9.97 7.57
C PHE A 56 0.46 -11.02 8.44
N ASN A 57 -0.67 -10.70 9.09
CA ASN A 57 -1.35 -11.64 9.99
C ASN A 57 -1.81 -12.90 9.26
N ALA A 58 -2.35 -12.77 8.06
CA ALA A 58 -2.83 -13.91 7.28
C ALA A 58 -1.67 -14.84 6.87
N ILE A 59 -0.58 -14.28 6.35
CA ILE A 59 0.57 -15.05 5.86
C ILE A 59 1.34 -15.67 7.04
N TYR A 60 1.69 -14.85 8.03
CA TYR A 60 2.44 -15.29 9.20
C TYR A 60 1.66 -16.32 10.01
N GLY A 61 0.36 -16.12 10.17
CA GLY A 61 -0.54 -17.08 10.83
C GLY A 61 -0.56 -18.43 10.11
N LYS A 62 -0.66 -18.43 8.78
CA LYS A 62 -0.62 -19.64 7.96
C LYS A 62 0.69 -20.41 8.12
N LEU A 63 1.83 -19.72 8.01
CA LEU A 63 3.16 -20.33 8.18
C LEU A 63 3.36 -20.88 9.60
N SER A 64 2.89 -20.15 10.63
CA SER A 64 2.95 -20.57 12.04
C SER A 64 2.12 -21.84 12.30
N GLU A 65 0.92 -21.91 11.71
CA GLU A 65 0.06 -23.10 11.79
C GLU A 65 0.74 -24.33 11.18
N GLN A 66 1.31 -24.16 9.97
CA GLN A 66 2.04 -25.25 9.29
C GLN A 66 3.22 -25.74 10.11
N ARG A 67 4.01 -24.81 10.65
CA ARG A 67 5.12 -25.14 11.56
C ARG A 67 4.65 -25.97 12.75
N ALA A 68 3.57 -25.54 13.42
CA ALA A 68 3.02 -26.26 14.57
C ALA A 68 2.55 -27.67 14.22
N ILE A 69 1.96 -27.86 13.03
CA ILE A 69 1.54 -29.20 12.55
C ILE A 69 2.75 -30.11 12.32
N ILE A 70 3.79 -29.62 11.64
CA ILE A 70 5.01 -30.40 11.36
C ILE A 70 5.73 -30.77 12.65
N GLU A 71 5.84 -29.83 13.61
CA GLU A 71 6.43 -30.09 14.92
C GLU A 71 5.68 -31.21 15.67
N LYS A 72 4.34 -31.19 15.68
CA LYS A 72 3.51 -32.24 16.28
C LYS A 72 3.65 -33.58 15.57
N LEU A 73 3.68 -33.62 14.25
CA LEU A 73 3.88 -34.84 13.47
C LEU A 73 5.23 -35.47 13.81
N ARG A 74 6.29 -34.67 13.82
CA ARG A 74 7.65 -35.12 14.17
C ARG A 74 7.75 -35.69 15.60
N GLN A 75 7.05 -35.08 16.58
CA GLN A 75 7.05 -35.59 17.95
C GLN A 75 6.34 -36.92 18.09
N ARG A 76 5.29 -37.18 17.28
CA ARG A 76 4.53 -38.45 17.37
C ARG A 76 5.17 -39.57 16.57
N ASP A 77 5.62 -39.27 15.37
CA ASP A 77 6.24 -40.23 14.46
C ASP A 77 7.24 -39.49 13.56
N PRO A 78 8.55 -39.53 13.86
CA PRO A 78 9.57 -38.83 13.08
C PRO A 78 9.66 -39.24 11.60
N ASN A 79 9.21 -40.47 11.29
CA ASN A 79 9.26 -41.03 9.92
C ASN A 79 7.96 -40.84 9.13
N ASN A 80 6.94 -40.24 9.73
CA ASN A 80 5.65 -40.07 9.09
C ASN A 80 5.75 -39.08 7.89
N PRO A 81 5.42 -39.48 6.66
CA PRO A 81 5.56 -38.64 5.48
C PRO A 81 4.48 -37.52 5.36
N ALA A 82 3.48 -37.49 6.24
CA ALA A 82 2.35 -36.55 6.18
C ALA A 82 2.78 -35.08 6.26
N TRP A 83 3.96 -34.78 6.81
CA TRP A 83 4.52 -33.43 6.82
C TRP A 83 4.71 -32.85 5.41
N LYS A 84 4.97 -33.69 4.37
CA LYS A 84 5.14 -33.25 2.99
C LYS A 84 3.91 -32.53 2.46
N THR A 85 2.72 -33.10 2.68
CA THR A 85 1.43 -32.51 2.28
C THR A 85 1.20 -31.15 2.95
N VAL A 86 1.72 -30.95 4.18
CA VAL A 86 1.59 -29.65 4.87
C VAL A 86 2.46 -28.59 4.20
N VAL A 87 3.65 -28.96 3.72
CA VAL A 87 4.58 -28.04 3.05
C VAL A 87 4.10 -27.66 1.66
N GLU A 88 3.54 -28.61 0.90
CA GLU A 88 3.07 -28.37 -0.49
C GLU A 88 1.96 -27.31 -0.60
N ASN A 89 1.20 -27.07 0.47
CA ASN A 89 0.09 -26.12 0.51
C ASN A 89 0.50 -24.67 0.87
N VAL A 90 1.76 -24.27 0.67
CA VAL A 90 2.26 -22.93 1.04
C VAL A 90 2.11 -21.93 -0.13
N ASN A 91 0.92 -21.71 -0.62
CA ASN A 91 0.68 -20.61 -1.54
C ASN A 91 0.27 -19.34 -0.76
N THR A 92 1.22 -18.44 -0.53
CA THR A 92 0.98 -17.17 0.17
C THR A 92 0.54 -16.05 -0.79
N ARG A 93 0.71 -16.24 -2.11
CA ARG A 93 0.35 -15.26 -3.12
C ARG A 93 -1.13 -14.86 -3.05
N PHE A 94 -2.02 -15.85 -2.95
CA PHE A 94 -3.46 -15.57 -2.79
C PHE A 94 -3.74 -14.68 -1.56
N LEU A 95 -3.06 -14.94 -0.43
CA LEU A 95 -3.22 -14.14 0.79
C LEU A 95 -2.70 -12.71 0.59
N ARG A 96 -1.57 -12.54 -0.11
CA ARG A 96 -1.02 -11.23 -0.46
C ARG A 96 -2.03 -10.42 -1.28
N GLU A 97 -2.55 -11.01 -2.35
CA GLU A 97 -3.51 -10.35 -3.25
C GLU A 97 -4.87 -10.09 -2.57
N HIS A 98 -5.36 -11.07 -1.79
CA HIS A 98 -6.69 -10.97 -1.14
C HIS A 98 -6.73 -9.86 -0.08
N PHE A 99 -5.67 -9.70 0.69
CA PHE A 99 -5.58 -8.71 1.77
C PHE A 99 -4.85 -7.43 1.36
N GLN A 100 -4.52 -7.24 0.09
CA GLN A 100 -3.94 -6.01 -0.41
C GLN A 100 -4.95 -4.88 -0.37
N ALA A 101 -4.53 -3.72 0.16
CA ALA A 101 -5.35 -2.52 0.13
C ALA A 101 -5.51 -2.01 -1.30
N ARG A 102 -6.76 -1.77 -1.71
CA ARG A 102 -7.10 -1.29 -3.05
C ARG A 102 -7.55 0.15 -2.99
N LEU A 103 -6.98 0.99 -3.82
CA LEU A 103 -7.43 2.37 -3.95
C LEU A 103 -8.84 2.39 -4.55
N LEU A 104 -9.77 3.07 -3.87
CA LEU A 104 -11.13 3.27 -4.35
C LEU A 104 -11.25 4.57 -5.14
N TYR A 105 -10.70 5.66 -4.58
CA TYR A 105 -10.56 6.94 -5.25
C TYR A 105 -9.51 7.82 -4.57
N TYR A 106 -9.07 8.85 -5.29
CA TYR A 106 -8.30 9.95 -4.73
C TYR A 106 -8.85 11.30 -5.16
N LEU A 107 -8.60 12.32 -4.34
CA LEU A 107 -9.01 13.71 -4.57
C LEU A 107 -7.83 14.61 -4.21
N VAL A 108 -7.58 15.61 -5.05
CA VAL A 108 -6.56 16.63 -4.80
C VAL A 108 -7.26 17.95 -4.55
N TYR A 109 -6.98 18.58 -3.41
CA TYR A 109 -7.57 19.86 -3.02
C TYR A 109 -6.51 20.95 -2.87
N GLN A 110 -6.86 22.17 -3.22
CA GLN A 110 -6.16 23.34 -2.71
C GLN A 110 -6.72 23.70 -1.34
N HIS A 111 -5.87 24.15 -0.43
CA HIS A 111 -6.31 24.51 0.92
C HIS A 111 -7.41 25.58 0.91
N GLY A 112 -8.43 25.38 1.74
CA GLY A 112 -9.57 26.28 1.89
C GLY A 112 -10.55 26.26 0.69
N LYS A 113 -10.36 25.39 -0.30
CA LYS A 113 -11.31 25.24 -1.40
C LYS A 113 -12.17 24.00 -1.20
N PRO A 114 -13.52 24.13 -1.36
CA PRO A 114 -14.43 22.99 -1.15
C PRO A 114 -14.45 22.02 -2.33
N THR A 115 -14.02 22.46 -3.50
CA THR A 115 -14.01 21.64 -4.74
C THR A 115 -12.62 21.07 -4.99
N PRO A 116 -12.52 19.79 -5.33
CA PRO A 116 -11.24 19.20 -5.69
C PRO A 116 -10.73 19.74 -7.04
N LEU A 117 -9.42 19.89 -7.16
CA LEU A 117 -8.74 20.22 -8.43
C LEU A 117 -8.73 18.99 -9.36
N MET A 118 -8.67 17.80 -8.80
CA MET A 118 -8.59 16.55 -9.54
C MET A 118 -9.23 15.44 -8.71
N MET A 119 -9.86 14.50 -9.40
CA MET A 119 -10.31 13.24 -8.83
C MET A 119 -10.00 12.08 -9.79
N GLY A 120 -9.72 10.91 -9.24
CA GLY A 120 -9.52 9.68 -9.98
C GLY A 120 -9.84 8.47 -9.11
N GLY A 121 -9.92 7.30 -9.74
CA GLY A 121 -10.24 6.04 -9.08
C GLY A 121 -11.43 5.32 -9.73
N THR A 122 -11.80 4.19 -9.12
CA THR A 122 -12.83 3.29 -9.65
C THR A 122 -14.22 3.53 -9.05
N GLN A 123 -14.29 4.26 -7.94
CA GLN A 123 -15.54 4.54 -7.23
C GLN A 123 -15.80 6.03 -7.11
N GLN A 124 -17.07 6.38 -7.04
CA GLN A 124 -17.48 7.76 -6.80
C GLN A 124 -17.28 8.12 -5.32
N PRO A 125 -16.65 9.27 -5.01
CA PRO A 125 -16.43 9.70 -3.64
C PRO A 125 -17.74 10.14 -2.96
N ASN A 126 -17.90 9.80 -1.67
CA ASN A 126 -18.93 10.40 -0.85
C ASN A 126 -18.46 11.80 -0.40
N MET A 127 -18.86 12.83 -1.16
CA MET A 127 -18.40 14.20 -0.95
C MET A 127 -18.80 14.77 0.40
N GLU A 128 -19.92 14.35 1.00
CA GLU A 128 -20.35 14.82 2.31
C GLU A 128 -19.38 14.34 3.41
N ARG A 129 -19.03 13.05 3.40
CA ARG A 129 -18.04 12.50 4.35
C ARG A 129 -16.67 13.14 4.20
N ILE A 130 -16.25 13.39 2.96
CA ILE A 130 -14.97 14.07 2.69
C ILE A 130 -15.03 15.52 3.19
N ALA A 131 -16.11 16.25 2.92
CA ALA A 131 -16.27 17.62 3.39
C ALA A 131 -16.17 17.74 4.91
N GLN A 132 -16.77 16.80 5.66
CA GLN A 132 -16.65 16.74 7.12
C GLN A 132 -15.21 16.57 7.59
N VAL A 133 -14.43 15.67 6.95
CA VAL A 133 -13.02 15.45 7.29
C VAL A 133 -12.19 16.69 6.96
N LEU A 134 -12.41 17.30 5.80
CA LEU A 134 -11.71 18.53 5.40
C LEU A 134 -12.02 19.70 6.31
N GLN A 135 -13.29 19.85 6.71
CA GLN A 135 -13.71 20.89 7.64
C GLN A 135 -13.03 20.73 9.02
N GLN A 136 -12.92 19.50 9.53
CA GLN A 136 -12.17 19.21 10.74
C GLN A 136 -10.71 19.60 10.61
N LEU A 137 -10.05 19.23 9.49
CA LEU A 137 -8.65 19.59 9.22
C LEU A 137 -8.46 21.10 9.12
N TRP A 138 -9.33 21.80 8.42
CA TRP A 138 -9.21 23.25 8.22
C TRP A 138 -9.54 24.07 9.47
N SER A 139 -10.36 23.53 10.38
CA SER A 139 -10.69 24.17 11.67
C SER A 139 -9.61 24.02 12.74
N MET A 140 -8.57 23.21 12.50
CA MET A 140 -7.48 23.04 13.45
C MET A 140 -6.70 24.35 13.65
N LYS A 141 -6.55 24.79 14.91
CA LYS A 141 -5.79 26.00 15.27
C LYS A 141 -4.30 25.90 14.88
N SER A 142 -3.75 24.68 14.92
CA SER A 142 -2.36 24.38 14.55
C SER A 142 -2.38 23.28 13.51
N ARG A 143 -2.63 23.65 12.25
CA ARG A 143 -2.58 22.71 11.13
C ARG A 143 -1.11 22.40 10.80
N PRO A 144 -0.73 21.12 10.62
CA PRO A 144 0.59 20.78 10.12
C PRO A 144 0.78 21.38 8.72
N ARG A 145 1.97 21.98 8.47
CA ARG A 145 2.32 22.49 7.13
C ARG A 145 2.52 21.36 6.11
N SER A 146 2.97 20.22 6.59
CA SER A 146 3.09 18.99 5.80
C SER A 146 2.89 17.79 6.72
N GLY A 147 2.43 16.68 6.19
CA GLY A 147 2.27 15.48 6.98
C GLY A 147 1.43 14.41 6.27
N LEU A 148 1.45 13.24 6.88
CA LEU A 148 0.69 12.08 6.47
C LEU A 148 -0.19 11.63 7.64
N ALA A 149 -1.46 11.47 7.40
CA ALA A 149 -2.41 10.96 8.38
C ALA A 149 -3.26 9.84 7.77
N ARG A 150 -3.70 8.91 8.61
CA ARG A 150 -4.66 7.88 8.23
C ARG A 150 -5.81 7.83 9.23
N LYS A 151 -6.98 7.44 8.74
CA LYS A 151 -8.18 7.30 9.55
C LYS A 151 -8.99 6.09 9.08
N ASP A 152 -9.37 5.23 10.02
CA ASP A 152 -10.38 4.19 9.78
C ASP A 152 -11.75 4.86 9.61
N MET A 153 -12.38 4.59 8.49
CA MET A 153 -13.72 5.13 8.14
C MET A 153 -14.85 4.13 8.43
N GLY A 154 -14.51 2.95 8.96
CA GLY A 154 -15.42 1.82 9.13
C GLY A 154 -15.64 1.02 7.84
N ASN A 155 -16.27 -0.15 7.97
CA ASN A 155 -16.56 -1.07 6.86
C ASN A 155 -15.31 -1.46 6.03
N GLY A 156 -14.15 -1.55 6.68
CA GLY A 156 -12.87 -1.86 6.02
C GLY A 156 -12.28 -0.74 5.17
N GLN A 157 -12.87 0.45 5.20
CA GLN A 157 -12.37 1.60 4.43
C GLN A 157 -11.39 2.44 5.26
N TRP A 158 -10.32 2.86 4.61
CA TRP A 158 -9.26 3.67 5.21
C TRP A 158 -8.99 4.92 4.40
N LEU A 159 -9.04 6.06 5.07
CA LEU A 159 -8.71 7.34 4.49
C LEU A 159 -7.25 7.68 4.78
N VAL A 160 -6.50 8.03 3.74
CA VAL A 160 -5.15 8.57 3.82
C VAL A 160 -5.19 10.03 3.40
N LEU A 161 -4.59 10.88 4.20
CA LEU A 161 -4.46 12.32 3.96
C LEU A 161 -2.98 12.67 3.86
N ALA A 162 -2.52 13.09 2.71
CA ALA A 162 -1.20 13.68 2.53
C ALA A 162 -1.36 15.20 2.42
N VAL A 163 -0.93 15.90 3.47
CA VAL A 163 -1.05 17.37 3.59
C VAL A 163 0.26 18.01 3.15
N GLY A 164 0.18 18.96 2.26
CA GLY A 164 1.27 19.85 1.86
C GLY A 164 1.03 21.28 2.33
N GLU A 165 1.84 22.22 1.87
CA GLU A 165 1.76 23.63 2.26
C GLU A 165 0.55 24.33 1.64
N PHE A 166 0.25 24.06 0.36
CA PHE A 166 -0.80 24.72 -0.43
C PHE A 166 -1.97 23.83 -0.75
N SER A 167 -1.79 22.53 -0.64
CA SER A 167 -2.72 21.53 -1.14
C SER A 167 -2.72 20.27 -0.29
N LEU A 168 -3.64 19.39 -0.55
CA LEU A 168 -3.69 18.07 0.06
C LEU A 168 -4.24 17.02 -0.90
N THR A 169 -3.75 15.81 -0.76
CA THR A 169 -4.33 14.62 -1.41
C THR A 169 -5.08 13.78 -0.39
N VAL A 170 -6.31 13.43 -0.75
CA VAL A 170 -7.18 12.50 -0.01
C VAL A 170 -7.25 11.23 -0.81
N ALA A 171 -6.89 10.09 -0.24
CA ALA A 171 -7.01 8.79 -0.88
C ALA A 171 -7.82 7.84 -0.01
N LEU A 172 -8.83 7.18 -0.58
CA LEU A 172 -9.64 6.17 0.11
C LEU A 172 -9.26 4.79 -0.39
N TYR A 173 -8.97 3.91 0.55
CA TYR A 173 -8.64 2.52 0.29
C TYR A 173 -9.70 1.57 0.87
N MET A 174 -9.94 0.45 0.19
CA MET A 174 -10.51 -0.73 0.80
C MET A 174 -9.38 -1.52 1.44
N LEU A 175 -9.51 -1.86 2.70
CA LEU A 175 -8.51 -2.39 3.61
C LEU A 175 -7.43 -1.35 4.01
N GLU A 176 -6.72 -1.66 5.10
CA GLU A 176 -5.66 -0.81 5.62
C GLU A 176 -4.48 -0.76 4.65
N PRO A 177 -4.09 0.41 4.12
CA PRO A 177 -2.95 0.50 3.23
C PRO A 177 -1.64 0.23 3.95
N SER A 178 -0.67 -0.36 3.24
CA SER A 178 0.69 -0.55 3.74
C SER A 178 1.38 0.80 3.93
N VAL A 179 2.46 0.82 4.71
CA VAL A 179 3.27 2.04 4.90
C VAL A 179 3.83 2.53 3.56
N GLN A 180 4.23 1.61 2.69
CA GLN A 180 4.71 1.94 1.35
C GLN A 180 3.65 2.62 0.50
N GLN A 181 2.40 2.11 0.51
CA GLN A 181 1.28 2.75 -0.21
C GLN A 181 0.98 4.15 0.33
N MET A 182 1.01 4.32 1.65
CA MET A 182 0.83 5.64 2.26
C MET A 182 1.96 6.61 1.90
N ASN A 183 3.21 6.16 1.92
CA ASN A 183 4.36 6.96 1.52
C ASN A 183 4.26 7.39 0.05
N LEU A 184 3.80 6.51 -0.83
CA LEU A 184 3.55 6.86 -2.24
C LEU A 184 2.57 8.03 -2.36
N VAL A 185 1.47 8.03 -1.61
CA VAL A 185 0.51 9.16 -1.61
C VAL A 185 1.19 10.46 -1.14
N ARG A 186 2.03 10.38 -0.10
CA ARG A 186 2.81 11.53 0.41
C ARG A 186 3.78 12.07 -0.63
N ASP A 187 4.51 11.18 -1.28
CA ASP A 187 5.56 11.55 -2.24
C ASP A 187 4.94 12.17 -3.50
N LEU A 188 3.84 11.60 -4.00
CA LEU A 188 3.06 12.19 -5.09
C LEU A 188 2.44 13.55 -4.73
N GLN A 189 2.05 13.76 -3.46
CA GLN A 189 1.60 15.06 -2.98
C GLN A 189 2.74 16.09 -3.00
N ALA A 190 3.93 15.71 -2.55
CA ALA A 190 5.11 16.57 -2.59
C ALA A 190 5.51 16.93 -4.03
N ASP A 191 5.47 15.95 -4.94
CA ASP A 191 5.74 16.15 -6.36
C ASP A 191 4.71 17.07 -7.01
N PHE A 192 3.43 16.93 -6.65
CA PHE A 192 2.37 17.82 -7.10
C PHE A 192 2.67 19.28 -6.74
N GLU A 193 3.00 19.56 -5.49
CA GLU A 193 3.30 20.93 -5.06
C GLU A 193 4.56 21.48 -5.72
N ARG A 194 5.59 20.65 -5.90
CA ARG A 194 6.83 21.04 -6.58
C ARG A 194 6.57 21.40 -8.04
N ALA A 195 5.83 20.53 -8.76
CA ALA A 195 5.52 20.74 -10.18
C ALA A 195 4.60 21.94 -10.43
N ASN A 196 3.75 22.29 -9.46
CA ASN A 196 2.73 23.32 -9.62
C ASN A 196 2.95 24.55 -8.73
N SER A 197 4.13 24.72 -8.15
CA SER A 197 4.42 25.78 -7.16
C SER A 197 4.01 27.17 -7.64
N ALA A 198 4.36 27.57 -8.86
CA ALA A 198 4.00 28.86 -9.43
C ALA A 198 2.49 29.05 -9.52
N SER A 199 1.75 28.06 -9.99
CA SER A 199 0.29 28.11 -10.16
C SER A 199 -0.43 28.15 -8.80
N LEU A 200 0.07 27.43 -7.81
CA LEU A 200 -0.47 27.39 -6.45
C LEU A 200 -0.30 28.74 -5.74
N HIS A 201 0.87 29.38 -5.88
CA HIS A 201 1.14 30.72 -5.31
C HIS A 201 0.30 31.80 -5.96
N GLN A 202 0.12 31.75 -7.28
CA GLN A 202 -0.65 32.74 -8.03
C GLN A 202 -2.17 32.57 -7.90
N GLY A 203 -2.64 31.50 -7.23
CA GLY A 203 -4.07 31.21 -7.11
C GLY A 203 -4.75 30.94 -8.47
N THR A 204 -3.98 30.43 -9.45
CA THR A 204 -4.45 30.18 -10.81
C THR A 204 -5.66 29.25 -10.79
N ARG A 205 -6.72 29.62 -11.51
CA ARG A 205 -7.96 28.81 -11.63
C ARG A 205 -7.96 27.88 -12.85
N SER A 206 -7.03 28.03 -13.78
CA SER A 206 -6.97 27.21 -15.00
C SER A 206 -6.33 25.85 -14.67
N LEU A 207 -7.13 24.79 -14.70
CA LEU A 207 -6.70 23.41 -14.45
C LEU A 207 -5.73 22.89 -15.52
N ASP A 208 -5.76 23.46 -16.72
CA ASP A 208 -4.91 23.06 -17.86
C ASP A 208 -3.42 23.27 -17.59
N ARG A 209 -3.09 24.08 -16.58
CA ARG A 209 -1.71 24.38 -16.18
C ARG A 209 -1.17 23.48 -15.07
N PHE A 210 -2.02 22.58 -14.52
CA PHE A 210 -1.61 21.71 -13.44
C PHE A 210 -1.12 20.37 -13.94
N VAL A 211 -0.02 19.90 -13.38
CA VAL A 211 0.48 18.53 -13.54
C VAL A 211 0.02 17.72 -12.34
N PHE A 212 -0.57 16.56 -12.57
CA PHE A 212 -1.12 15.69 -11.53
C PHE A 212 -0.38 14.35 -11.45
N PRO A 213 0.72 14.25 -10.69
CA PRO A 213 1.43 12.99 -10.48
C PRO A 213 0.55 11.90 -9.86
N GLN A 214 -0.52 12.29 -9.12
CA GLN A 214 -1.47 11.37 -8.49
C GLN A 214 -2.16 10.42 -9.46
N ARG A 215 -2.13 10.68 -10.76
CA ARG A 215 -2.63 9.74 -11.79
C ARG A 215 -1.94 8.37 -11.70
N ALA A 216 -0.67 8.35 -11.31
CA ALA A 216 0.07 7.11 -11.07
C ALA A 216 -0.55 6.19 -10.00
N LEU A 217 -1.44 6.71 -9.13
CA LEU A 217 -2.18 5.88 -8.16
C LEU A 217 -3.20 4.94 -8.82
N THR A 218 -3.64 5.23 -10.03
CA THR A 218 -4.67 4.46 -10.77
C THR A 218 -4.12 3.70 -11.98
N GLU A 219 -2.84 3.86 -12.27
CA GLU A 219 -2.15 3.21 -13.40
C GLU A 219 -1.39 1.95 -13.00
N GLN A 220 -1.59 1.48 -11.74
CA GLN A 220 -0.94 0.28 -11.18
C GLN A 220 -1.73 -1.00 -11.46
#